data_73048b265b95f47cc46bdebccac2af4b
#
_entry.id   73048b265b95f47cc46bdebccac2af4b
#
_cell.length_a   1.000
_cell.length_b   1.000
_cell.length_c   1.000
_cell.angle_alpha   90.00
_cell.angle_beta   90.00
_cell.angle_gamma   90.00
#
_symmetry.space_group_name_H-M   'P 1'
#
loop_
_entity.id
_entity.type
_entity.pdbx_description
1 polymer ?
#
loop_
_entity_poly.entity_id
_entity_poly.type
_entity_poly.pdbx_seq_one_letter_code
_entity_poly.pdbx_strand_id
1 'polypeptide(L)' 'KLVCSQARPDEIEDIYKWLYDNITLFGDEARQEKAILVIKQGLVDHTLVADPEINLAATMIKLQNI' A
#
# COMPACT_ATOMS: atom_id res chain seq x y z
N LYS A 1 9.78 17.99 -9.12
CA LYS A 1 9.69 16.74 -9.84
C LYS A 1 9.34 15.59 -8.92
N LEU A 2 8.33 14.88 -9.28
CA LEU A 2 7.85 13.80 -8.43
C LEU A 2 8.57 12.51 -8.76
N VAL A 3 9.20 11.96 -7.76
CA VAL A 3 9.93 10.73 -7.91
C VAL A 3 9.00 9.55 -8.19
N CYS A 4 7.84 9.55 -7.57
CA CYS A 4 6.93 8.41 -7.69
C CYS A 4 6.46 8.17 -9.13
N SER A 5 6.45 9.20 -9.96
CA SER A 5 6.05 9.01 -11.35
C SER A 5 7.08 8.19 -12.13
N GLN A 6 8.23 7.92 -11.53
CA GLN A 6 9.28 7.14 -12.15
C GLN A 6 9.58 5.87 -11.37
N ALA A 7 8.79 5.58 -10.33
CA ALA A 7 9.00 4.39 -9.53
C ALA A 7 8.70 3.14 -10.36
N ARG A 8 9.56 2.16 -10.24
CA ARG A 8 9.34 0.89 -10.93
C ARG A 8 8.41 0.01 -10.13
N PRO A 9 7.72 -0.95 -10.78
CA PRO A 9 6.78 -1.82 -10.06
C PRO A 9 7.40 -2.55 -8.87
N ASP A 10 8.66 -2.97 -8.97
CA ASP A 10 9.30 -3.65 -7.85
C ASP A 10 9.56 -2.71 -6.68
N GLU A 11 9.81 -1.43 -6.96
CA GLU A 11 9.97 -0.44 -5.89
C GLU A 11 8.65 -0.19 -5.18
N ILE A 12 7.56 -0.16 -5.92
CA ILE A 12 6.23 0.01 -5.34
C ILE A 12 5.88 -1.20 -4.49
N GLU A 13 6.20 -2.39 -4.96
CA GLU A 13 5.97 -3.61 -4.19
C GLU A 13 6.71 -3.57 -2.86
N ASP A 14 7.93 -3.02 -2.85
CA ASP A 14 8.69 -2.88 -1.61
C ASP A 14 7.99 -1.94 -0.62
N ILE A 15 7.29 -0.93 -1.12
CA ILE A 15 6.51 -0.04 -0.26
C ILE A 15 5.42 -0.82 0.47
N TYR A 16 4.72 -1.72 -0.23
CA TYR A 16 3.71 -2.55 0.40
C TYR A 16 4.30 -3.44 1.48
N LYS A 17 5.47 -4.02 1.22
CA LYS A 17 6.14 -4.84 2.22
C LYS A 17 6.55 -4.02 3.43
N TRP A 18 7.04 -2.81 3.20
CA TRP A 18 7.40 -1.91 4.28
C TRP A 18 6.19 -1.58 5.14
N LEU A 19 5.05 -1.32 4.50
CA LEU A 19 3.82 -1.04 5.23
C LEU A 19 3.43 -2.21 6.13
N TYR A 20 3.56 -3.42 5.63
CA TYR A 20 3.25 -4.60 6.41
C TYR A 20 4.23 -4.78 7.58
N ASP A 21 5.51 -4.56 7.33
CA ASP A 21 6.53 -4.70 8.37
C ASP A 21 6.34 -3.68 9.49
N ASN A 22 5.70 -2.55 9.18
CA ASN A 22 5.45 -1.50 10.15
C ASN A 22 3.98 -1.42 10.53
N ILE A 23 3.30 -2.55 10.51
CA ILE A 23 1.85 -2.59 10.71
C ILE A 23 1.44 -2.07 12.09
N THR A 24 2.33 -2.18 13.07
CA THR A 24 2.02 -1.70 14.43
C THR A 24 1.84 -0.19 14.49
N LEU A 25 2.30 0.53 13.49
CA LEU A 25 2.11 1.99 13.43
C LEU A 25 0.66 2.38 13.18
N PHE A 26 -0.19 1.44 12.77
CA PHE A 26 -1.57 1.75 12.46
C PHE A 26 -2.50 1.76 13.67
N GLY A 27 -1.98 1.40 14.83
CA GLY A 27 -2.76 1.52 16.04
C GLY A 27 -3.00 0.19 16.71
N ASP A 28 -4.24 -0.02 17.19
CA ASP A 28 -4.57 -1.24 17.91
C ASP A 28 -4.72 -2.42 16.95
N GLU A 29 -4.98 -3.58 17.54
CA GLU A 29 -5.04 -4.82 16.79
C GLU A 29 -6.13 -4.81 15.72
N ALA A 30 -7.28 -4.22 16.02
CA ALA A 30 -8.37 -4.15 15.06
C ALA A 30 -7.99 -3.32 13.83
N ARG A 31 -7.30 -2.22 14.06
CA ARG A 31 -6.84 -1.37 12.96
C ARG A 31 -5.73 -2.06 12.18
N GLN A 32 -4.85 -2.77 12.87
CA GLN A 32 -3.80 -3.50 12.19
C GLN A 32 -4.38 -4.56 11.27
N GLU A 33 -5.44 -5.24 11.70
CA GLU A 33 -6.09 -6.23 10.86
C GLU A 33 -6.68 -5.60 9.61
N LYS A 34 -7.34 -4.46 9.76
CA LYS A 34 -7.89 -3.76 8.61
C LYS A 34 -6.78 -3.31 7.66
N ALA A 35 -5.69 -2.80 8.22
CA ALA A 35 -4.55 -2.36 7.42
C ALA A 35 -3.97 -3.54 6.63
N ILE A 36 -3.85 -4.70 7.24
CA ILE A 36 -3.35 -5.88 6.56
C ILE A 36 -4.22 -6.23 5.36
N LEU A 37 -5.54 -6.19 5.54
CA LEU A 37 -6.45 -6.48 4.44
C LEU A 37 -6.33 -5.46 3.31
N VAL A 38 -6.19 -4.19 3.65
CA VAL A 38 -6.01 -3.14 2.64
C VAL A 38 -4.69 -3.33 1.90
N ILE A 39 -3.62 -3.62 2.62
CA ILE A 39 -2.30 -3.83 2.02
C ILE A 39 -2.34 -5.04 1.09
N LYS A 40 -2.94 -6.12 1.54
CA LYS A 40 -3.06 -7.31 0.72
C LYS A 40 -3.81 -7.01 -0.58
N GLN A 41 -4.93 -6.30 -0.47
CA GLN A 41 -5.72 -5.97 -1.64
C GLN A 41 -4.92 -5.08 -2.60
N GLY A 42 -4.21 -4.11 -2.06
CA GLY A 42 -3.38 -3.24 -2.89
C GLY A 42 -2.30 -4.04 -3.61
N LEU A 43 -1.69 -4.98 -2.91
CA LEU A 43 -0.63 -5.79 -3.51
C LEU A 43 -1.17 -6.70 -4.63
N VAL A 44 -2.35 -7.29 -4.42
CA VAL A 44 -3.00 -8.08 -5.45
C VAL A 44 -3.33 -7.22 -6.66
N ASP A 45 -3.93 -6.06 -6.42
CA ASP A 45 -4.30 -5.15 -7.50
C ASP A 45 -3.08 -4.62 -8.23
N HIS A 46 -1.95 -4.48 -7.52
CA HIS A 46 -0.71 -3.99 -8.10
C HIS A 46 -0.29 -4.81 -9.32
N THR A 47 -0.57 -6.09 -9.32
CA THR A 47 -0.19 -6.96 -10.43
C THR A 47 -1.17 -6.91 -11.59
N LEU A 48 -2.34 -6.31 -11.38
CA LEU A 48 -3.43 -6.31 -12.35
C LEU A 48 -3.70 -4.95 -12.96
N VAL A 49 -3.26 -3.87 -12.30
CA VAL A 49 -3.61 -2.52 -12.75
C VAL A 49 -2.64 -2.03 -13.82
N ALA A 50 -3.13 -1.13 -14.67
CA ALA A 50 -2.30 -0.49 -15.68
C ALA A 50 -1.38 0.56 -15.08
N ASP A 51 -1.78 1.17 -13.94
CA ASP A 51 -0.99 2.21 -13.30
C ASP A 51 -0.80 1.90 -11.83
N PRO A 52 0.32 1.26 -11.48
CA PRO A 52 0.59 0.88 -10.08
C PRO A 52 0.68 2.07 -9.12
N GLU A 53 1.05 3.24 -9.62
CA GLU A 53 1.16 4.43 -8.76
C GLU A 53 -0.21 4.90 -8.30
N ILE A 54 -1.19 4.87 -9.18
CA ILE A 54 -2.55 5.24 -8.81
C ILE A 54 -3.10 4.23 -7.81
N ASN A 55 -2.82 2.95 -8.03
CA ASN A 55 -3.25 1.92 -7.10
C ASN A 55 -2.63 2.13 -5.72
N LEU A 56 -1.35 2.47 -5.67
CA LEU A 56 -0.68 2.75 -4.40
C LEU A 56 -1.33 3.94 -3.70
N ALA A 57 -1.62 5.00 -4.45
CA ALA A 57 -2.27 6.17 -3.88
C ALA A 57 -3.62 5.81 -3.27
N ALA A 58 -4.41 5.01 -3.97
CA ALA A 58 -5.71 4.57 -3.47
C ALA A 58 -5.55 3.73 -2.20
N THR A 59 -4.55 2.87 -2.16
CA THR A 59 -4.26 2.06 -0.99
C THR A 59 -3.91 2.94 0.22
N MET A 60 -3.09 3.96 0.00
CA MET A 60 -2.70 4.87 1.07
C MET A 60 -3.91 5.63 1.62
N ILE A 61 -4.82 6.04 0.74
CA ILE A 61 -6.04 6.72 1.17
C ILE A 61 -6.89 5.79 2.03
N LYS A 62 -7.03 4.54 1.63
CA LYS A 62 -7.78 3.57 2.43
C LYS A 62 -7.15 3.38 3.80
N LEU A 63 -5.83 3.33 3.86
CA LEU A 63 -5.13 3.17 5.13
C LEU A 63 -5.37 4.36 6.05
N GLN A 64 -5.48 5.56 5.50
CA GLN A 64 -5.75 6.75 6.30
C GLN A 64 -7.15 6.75 6.91
N ASN A 65 -8.06 5.99 6.35
CA ASN A 65 -9.46 5.97 6.79
C ASN A 65 -9.82 4.72 7.60
N ILE A 66 -8.84 4.03 8.09
CA ILE A 66 -9.09 2.84 8.92
C ILE A 66 -9.58 3.21 10.30
#